data_53983f773f04bca6f8399b8cc41e06e0
#
_entry.id   53983f773f04bca6f8399b8cc41e06e0
#
_cell.length_a   1.000
_cell.length_b   1.000
_cell.length_c   1.000
_cell.angle_alpha   90.00
_cell.angle_beta   90.00
_cell.angle_gamma   90.00
#
_symmetry.space_group_name_H-M   'P 1'
#
loop_
_entity.id
_entity.type
_entity.pdbx_description
1 polymer ?
#
loop_
_entity_poly.entity_id
_entity_poly.type
_entity_poly.pdbx_seq_one_letter_code
_entity_poly.pdbx_strand_id
1 'polypeptide(L)'
;SRAGAVAVAVGVALCLIDLPKETILESAARQAGRVDRELAERLIWVQSLLDLPPEEAMGRIRTSPLSKETVVSAFYCFLRFRPEEGLIAAASGGGDTDSIASIAGNLFGAAYGTRWIPQRWLVSLEQKERIEGIAKELFHLCESCCPQ
;
A
#
# COMPACT_ATOMS: atom_id res chain seq x y z
N SER A 1 8.01 4.14 -11.21
CA SER A 1 8.19 5.56 -11.55
C SER A 1 8.34 6.40 -10.29
N ARG A 2 8.95 7.59 -10.40
CA ARG A 2 9.08 8.53 -9.26
C ARG A 2 7.72 8.88 -8.65
N ALA A 3 6.71 9.10 -9.48
CA ALA A 3 5.36 9.44 -9.03
C ALA A 3 4.75 8.32 -8.17
N GLY A 4 4.95 7.05 -8.56
CA GLY A 4 4.50 5.90 -7.76
C GLY A 4 5.19 5.86 -6.39
N ALA A 5 6.50 6.07 -6.34
CA ALA A 5 7.24 6.13 -5.07
C ALA A 5 6.73 7.27 -4.17
N VAL A 6 6.45 8.45 -4.74
CA VAL A 6 5.86 9.58 -4.01
C VAL A 6 4.48 9.22 -3.45
N ALA A 7 3.60 8.61 -4.26
CA ALA A 7 2.27 8.20 -3.81
C ALA A 7 2.35 7.24 -2.62
N VAL A 8 3.20 6.20 -2.71
CA VAL A 8 3.37 5.20 -1.65
C VAL A 8 3.96 5.83 -0.40
N ALA A 9 5.02 6.63 -0.52
CA ALA A 9 5.66 7.28 0.63
C ALA A 9 4.70 8.21 1.39
N VAL A 10 3.92 9.02 0.66
CA VAL A 10 2.88 9.88 1.25
C VAL A 10 1.78 9.04 1.89
N GLY A 11 1.31 7.98 1.21
CA GLY A 11 0.31 7.07 1.75
C GLY A 11 0.74 6.45 3.07
N VAL A 12 1.94 5.88 3.13
CA VAL A 12 2.52 5.28 4.34
C VAL A 12 2.66 6.31 5.46
N ALA A 13 3.21 7.49 5.18
CA ALA A 13 3.39 8.54 6.18
C ALA A 13 2.05 8.98 6.81
N LEU A 14 1.00 9.10 5.99
CA LEU A 14 -0.32 9.52 6.47
C LEU A 14 -1.08 8.39 7.20
N CYS A 15 -0.81 7.12 6.87
CA CYS A 15 -1.31 5.98 7.64
C CYS A 15 -0.82 6.00 9.09
N LEU A 16 0.42 6.47 9.34
CA LEU A 16 1.01 6.52 10.69
C LEU A 16 0.35 7.55 11.62
N ILE A 17 -0.39 8.51 11.08
CA ILE A 17 -1.11 9.54 11.85
C ILE A 17 -2.63 9.34 11.84
N ASP A 18 -3.08 8.13 11.51
CA ASP A 18 -4.46 7.65 11.61
C ASP A 18 -5.49 8.52 10.87
N LEU A 19 -5.17 8.93 9.64
CA LEU A 19 -6.10 9.66 8.79
C LEU A 19 -7.09 8.71 8.09
N PRO A 20 -8.29 9.21 7.71
CA PRO A 20 -9.22 8.45 6.87
C PRO A 20 -8.57 8.00 5.56
N LYS A 21 -8.87 6.78 5.10
CA LYS A 21 -8.28 6.20 3.89
C LYS A 21 -8.50 7.08 2.64
N GLU A 22 -9.64 7.72 2.54
CA GLU A 22 -9.99 8.65 1.46
C GLU A 22 -9.07 9.87 1.46
N THR A 23 -8.81 10.44 2.62
CA THR A 23 -7.88 11.58 2.79
C THR A 23 -6.44 11.17 2.45
N ILE A 24 -6.04 9.95 2.82
CA ILE A 24 -4.74 9.38 2.46
C ILE A 24 -4.61 9.27 0.94
N LEU A 25 -5.61 8.69 0.27
CA LEU A 25 -5.63 8.56 -1.19
C LEU A 25 -5.54 9.91 -1.90
N GLU A 26 -6.38 10.86 -1.51
CA GLU A 26 -6.42 12.20 -2.13
C GLU A 26 -5.08 12.93 -1.98
N SER A 27 -4.47 12.82 -0.80
CA SER A 27 -3.17 13.42 -0.52
C SER A 27 -2.05 12.75 -1.32
N ALA A 28 -2.04 11.41 -1.40
CA ALA A 28 -1.10 10.64 -2.20
C ALA A 28 -1.22 11.01 -3.68
N ALA A 29 -2.45 11.07 -4.21
CA ALA A 29 -2.73 11.46 -5.59
C ALA A 29 -2.26 12.89 -5.88
N ARG A 30 -2.57 13.85 -5.00
CA ARG A 30 -2.16 15.24 -5.15
C ARG A 30 -0.64 15.40 -5.21
N GLN A 31 0.12 14.69 -4.38
CA GLN A 31 1.58 14.77 -4.38
C GLN A 31 2.19 14.05 -5.60
N ALA A 32 1.67 12.88 -5.95
CA ALA A 32 2.08 12.16 -7.16
C ALA A 32 1.81 12.98 -8.44
N GLY A 33 0.72 13.73 -8.46
CA GLY A 33 0.31 14.58 -9.60
C GLY A 33 1.28 15.70 -9.95
N ARG A 34 2.14 16.09 -9.00
CA ARG A 34 3.24 17.04 -9.28
C ARG A 34 4.33 16.44 -10.19
N VAL A 35 4.36 15.13 -10.31
CA VAL A 35 5.32 14.38 -11.11
C VAL A 35 4.66 13.73 -12.32
N ASP A 36 3.45 13.18 -12.14
CA ASP A 36 2.71 12.45 -13.16
C ASP A 36 1.20 12.63 -12.91
N ARG A 37 0.57 13.46 -13.75
CA ARG A 37 -0.85 13.80 -13.65
C ARG A 37 -1.73 12.58 -13.93
N GLU A 38 -1.35 11.72 -14.88
CA GLU A 38 -2.13 10.53 -15.21
C GLU A 38 -2.23 9.56 -14.00
N LEU A 39 -1.11 9.36 -13.27
CA LEU A 39 -1.16 8.53 -12.05
C LEU A 39 -2.10 9.13 -11.00
N ALA A 40 -2.08 10.45 -10.81
CA ALA A 40 -2.98 11.12 -9.86
C ALA A 40 -4.44 10.92 -10.24
N GLU A 41 -4.80 11.11 -11.51
CA GLU A 41 -6.15 10.90 -12.01
C GLU A 41 -6.60 9.43 -11.83
N ARG A 42 -5.72 8.46 -12.08
CA ARG A 42 -5.99 7.04 -11.87
C ARG A 42 -6.18 6.68 -10.40
N LEU A 43 -5.39 7.27 -9.49
CA LEU A 43 -5.56 7.07 -8.05
C LEU A 43 -6.94 7.55 -7.58
N ILE A 44 -7.36 8.75 -7.99
CA ILE A 44 -8.69 9.26 -7.63
C ILE A 44 -9.81 8.42 -8.26
N TRP A 45 -9.62 7.96 -9.51
CA TRP A 45 -10.58 7.10 -10.19
C TRP A 45 -10.87 5.80 -9.45
N VAL A 46 -9.93 5.27 -8.65
CA VAL A 46 -10.12 4.06 -7.83
C VAL A 46 -11.37 4.13 -6.95
N GLN A 47 -11.73 5.31 -6.46
CA GLN A 47 -12.93 5.49 -5.62
C GLN A 47 -14.21 5.03 -6.33
N SER A 48 -14.30 5.23 -7.65
CA SER A 48 -15.45 4.80 -8.45
C SER A 48 -15.53 3.28 -8.65
N LEU A 49 -14.50 2.54 -8.26
CA LEU A 49 -14.42 1.09 -8.40
C LEU A 49 -14.73 0.33 -7.09
N LEU A 50 -14.86 1.05 -5.97
CA LEU A 50 -14.98 0.41 -4.66
C LEU A 50 -16.26 -0.41 -4.49
N ASP A 51 -17.33 -0.06 -5.21
CA ASP A 51 -18.62 -0.77 -5.17
C ASP A 51 -18.71 -1.93 -6.18
N LEU A 52 -17.72 -2.07 -7.06
CA LEU A 52 -17.69 -3.16 -8.04
C LEU A 52 -17.22 -4.47 -7.41
N PRO A 53 -17.58 -5.63 -8.02
CA PRO A 53 -16.95 -6.90 -7.68
C PRO A 53 -15.43 -6.79 -7.82
N PRO A 54 -14.64 -7.34 -6.87
CA PRO A 54 -13.19 -7.18 -6.86
C PRO A 54 -12.49 -7.62 -8.15
N GLU A 55 -12.93 -8.71 -8.75
CA GLU A 55 -12.39 -9.21 -10.02
C GLU A 55 -12.61 -8.21 -11.16
N GLU A 56 -13.78 -7.60 -11.21
CA GLU A 56 -14.10 -6.59 -12.22
C GLU A 56 -13.27 -5.31 -12.00
N ALA A 57 -13.17 -4.84 -10.75
CA ALA A 57 -12.39 -3.67 -10.41
C ALA A 57 -10.90 -3.85 -10.75
N MET A 58 -10.30 -4.97 -10.35
CA MET A 58 -8.90 -5.31 -10.66
C MET A 58 -8.67 -5.47 -12.16
N GLY A 59 -9.62 -6.07 -12.88
CA GLY A 59 -9.57 -6.17 -14.35
C GLY A 59 -9.57 -4.80 -15.04
N ARG A 60 -10.32 -3.82 -14.52
CA ARG A 60 -10.36 -2.44 -15.04
C ARG A 60 -9.08 -1.66 -14.72
N ILE A 61 -8.51 -1.84 -13.53
CA ILE A 61 -7.26 -1.19 -13.11
C ILE A 61 -6.10 -1.74 -13.92
N ARG A 62 -6.10 -3.03 -14.22
CA ARG A 62 -4.99 -3.87 -14.71
C ARG A 62 -3.94 -4.10 -13.63
N THR A 63 -3.18 -5.16 -13.78
CA THR A 63 -2.20 -5.62 -12.78
C THR A 63 -0.84 -5.91 -13.41
N SER A 64 -0.51 -5.23 -14.52
CA SER A 64 0.78 -5.42 -15.18
C SER A 64 1.93 -4.79 -14.37
N PRO A 65 3.20 -5.09 -14.68
CA PRO A 65 4.37 -4.51 -14.01
C PRO A 65 4.56 -3.00 -14.22
N LEU A 66 3.62 -2.34 -14.90
CA LEU A 66 3.65 -0.88 -15.03
C LEU A 66 3.36 -0.23 -13.68
N SER A 67 4.27 0.57 -13.19
CA SER A 67 4.17 1.20 -11.86
C SER A 67 2.87 1.97 -11.61
N LYS A 68 2.21 2.48 -12.65
CA LYS A 68 0.89 3.13 -12.55
C LYS A 68 -0.20 2.13 -12.19
N GLU A 69 -0.16 0.94 -12.76
CA GLU A 69 -1.14 -0.12 -12.49
C GLU A 69 -0.88 -0.77 -11.13
N THR A 70 0.37 -1.11 -10.84
CA THR A 70 0.78 -1.69 -9.55
C THR A 70 0.39 -0.83 -8.36
N VAL A 71 0.72 0.48 -8.39
CA VAL A 71 0.40 1.41 -7.30
C VAL A 71 -1.11 1.61 -7.15
N VAL A 72 -1.83 1.78 -8.26
CA VAL A 72 -3.30 1.96 -8.26
C VAL A 72 -4.00 0.72 -7.70
N SER A 73 -3.56 -0.50 -8.10
CA SER A 73 -4.09 -1.77 -7.56
C SER A 73 -3.85 -1.91 -6.06
N ALA A 74 -2.67 -1.52 -5.58
CA ALA A 74 -2.35 -1.58 -4.16
C ALA A 74 -3.21 -0.62 -3.32
N PHE A 75 -3.41 0.62 -3.80
CA PHE A 75 -4.33 1.56 -3.14
C PHE A 75 -5.78 1.08 -3.20
N TYR A 76 -6.22 0.46 -4.30
CA TYR A 76 -7.54 -0.17 -4.37
C TYR A 76 -7.71 -1.24 -3.27
N CYS A 77 -6.75 -2.16 -3.13
CA CYS A 77 -6.79 -3.18 -2.10
C CYS A 77 -6.83 -2.57 -0.69
N PHE A 78 -6.02 -1.54 -0.44
CA PHE A 78 -5.99 -0.83 0.84
C PHE A 78 -7.32 -0.16 1.19
N LEU A 79 -7.98 0.46 0.21
CA LEU A 79 -9.26 1.15 0.41
C LEU A 79 -10.41 0.17 0.64
N ARG A 80 -10.49 -0.87 -0.21
CA ARG A 80 -11.65 -1.75 -0.35
C ARG A 80 -11.76 -2.78 0.75
N PHE A 81 -10.63 -3.29 1.27
CA PHE A 81 -10.59 -4.47 2.13
C PHE A 81 -10.08 -4.18 3.54
N ARG A 82 -10.32 -5.15 4.44
CA ARG A 82 -9.57 -5.29 5.69
C ARG A 82 -8.16 -5.80 5.39
N PRO A 83 -7.18 -5.64 6.31
CA PRO A 83 -5.78 -5.92 6.01
C PRO A 83 -5.50 -7.33 5.49
N GLU A 84 -6.00 -8.39 6.13
CA GLU A 84 -5.76 -9.77 5.68
C GLU A 84 -6.39 -10.04 4.32
N GLU A 85 -7.66 -9.67 4.14
CA GLU A 85 -8.40 -9.83 2.89
C GLU A 85 -7.75 -9.04 1.76
N GLY A 86 -7.33 -7.80 2.05
CA GLY A 86 -6.70 -6.92 1.08
C GLY A 86 -5.32 -7.43 0.63
N LEU A 87 -4.55 -8.02 1.54
CA LEU A 87 -3.26 -8.61 1.17
C LEU A 87 -3.45 -9.90 0.35
N ILE A 88 -4.45 -10.72 0.68
CA ILE A 88 -4.81 -11.89 -0.14
C ILE A 88 -5.26 -11.44 -1.53
N ALA A 89 -6.13 -10.44 -1.64
CA ALA A 89 -6.58 -9.91 -2.92
C ALA A 89 -5.41 -9.38 -3.76
N ALA A 90 -4.48 -8.63 -3.14
CA ALA A 90 -3.28 -8.12 -3.78
C ALA A 90 -2.37 -9.25 -4.31
N ALA A 91 -2.18 -10.31 -3.51
CA ALA A 91 -1.32 -11.44 -3.87
C ALA A 91 -1.97 -12.43 -4.86
N SER A 92 -3.30 -12.37 -5.05
CA SER A 92 -4.06 -13.32 -5.88
C SER A 92 -4.68 -12.67 -7.12
N GLY A 93 -4.55 -11.36 -7.30
CA GLY A 93 -5.22 -10.61 -8.37
C GLY A 93 -4.62 -10.79 -9.77
N GLY A 94 -3.57 -11.62 -9.91
CA GLY A 94 -2.86 -11.82 -11.17
C GLY A 94 -1.89 -10.68 -11.52
N GLY A 95 -1.04 -10.90 -12.51
CA GLY A 95 -0.04 -9.92 -12.94
C GLY A 95 1.12 -9.75 -11.96
N ASP A 96 1.46 -8.51 -11.61
CA ASP A 96 2.59 -8.13 -10.73
C ASP A 96 2.21 -8.24 -9.24
N THR A 97 1.75 -9.42 -8.82
CA THR A 97 1.16 -9.65 -7.50
C THR A 97 2.11 -9.42 -6.34
N ASP A 98 3.38 -9.71 -6.48
CA ASP A 98 4.41 -9.49 -5.47
C ASP A 98 4.62 -8.00 -5.18
N SER A 99 4.72 -7.17 -6.22
CA SER A 99 4.84 -5.72 -6.07
C SER A 99 3.54 -5.10 -5.50
N ILE A 100 2.37 -5.53 -5.98
CA ILE A 100 1.07 -5.05 -5.49
C ILE A 100 0.92 -5.40 -4.01
N ALA A 101 1.21 -6.65 -3.62
CA ALA A 101 1.12 -7.11 -2.23
C ALA A 101 2.15 -6.41 -1.33
N SER A 102 3.35 -6.16 -1.83
CA SER A 102 4.38 -5.41 -1.09
C SER A 102 3.91 -3.99 -0.75
N ILE A 103 3.37 -3.26 -1.73
CA ILE A 103 2.86 -1.89 -1.52
C ILE A 103 1.63 -1.89 -0.60
N ALA A 104 0.67 -2.78 -0.83
CA ALA A 104 -0.52 -2.90 0.02
C ALA A 104 -0.14 -3.26 1.46
N GLY A 105 0.82 -4.18 1.64
CA GLY A 105 1.36 -4.57 2.94
C GLY A 105 2.01 -3.41 3.69
N ASN A 106 2.74 -2.53 3.00
CA ASN A 106 3.29 -1.31 3.60
C ASN A 106 2.18 -0.36 4.10
N LEU A 107 1.13 -0.15 3.31
CA LEU A 107 -0.01 0.69 3.71
C LEU A 107 -0.76 0.09 4.90
N PHE A 108 -1.07 -1.21 4.86
CA PHE A 108 -1.73 -1.92 5.96
C PHE A 108 -0.86 -1.97 7.22
N GLY A 109 0.44 -2.22 7.06
CA GLY A 109 1.37 -2.24 8.17
C GLY A 109 1.47 -0.89 8.88
N ALA A 110 1.55 0.20 8.11
CA ALA A 110 1.57 1.56 8.64
C ALA A 110 0.26 1.95 9.34
N ALA A 111 -0.91 1.56 8.76
CA ALA A 111 -2.21 1.91 9.31
C ALA A 111 -2.61 1.07 10.53
N TYR A 112 -2.23 -0.22 10.58
CA TYR A 112 -2.78 -1.17 11.56
C TYR A 112 -1.70 -1.90 12.38
N GLY A 113 -0.42 -1.61 12.16
CA GLY A 113 0.70 -2.33 12.79
C GLY A 113 0.79 -3.77 12.30
N THR A 114 1.24 -4.69 13.19
CA THR A 114 1.49 -6.10 12.82
C THR A 114 0.46 -7.07 13.40
N ARG A 115 -0.45 -6.62 14.27
CA ARG A 115 -1.36 -7.51 15.01
C ARG A 115 -2.40 -8.22 14.14
N TRP A 116 -2.68 -7.69 12.95
CA TRP A 116 -3.61 -8.27 11.98
C TRP A 116 -2.99 -9.41 11.18
N ILE A 117 -1.64 -9.56 11.18
CA ILE A 117 -0.94 -10.57 10.39
C ILE A 117 -1.23 -11.95 10.98
N PRO A 118 -1.82 -12.89 10.22
CA PRO A 118 -2.11 -14.23 10.72
C PRO A 118 -0.85 -14.98 11.16
N GLN A 119 -0.93 -15.67 12.29
CA GLN A 119 0.20 -16.44 12.81
C GLN A 119 0.73 -17.48 11.81
N ARG A 120 -0.15 -18.06 10.99
CA ARG A 120 0.23 -19.02 9.94
C ARG A 120 1.17 -18.42 8.89
N TRP A 121 1.10 -17.10 8.64
CA TRP A 121 2.03 -16.42 7.73
C TRP A 121 3.37 -16.13 8.41
N LEU A 122 3.34 -15.75 9.68
CA LEU A 122 4.55 -15.43 10.44
C LEU A 122 5.42 -16.65 10.72
N VAL A 123 4.82 -17.85 10.88
CA VAL A 123 5.56 -19.10 11.12
C VAL A 123 6.38 -19.52 9.90
N SER A 124 5.85 -19.28 8.70
CA SER A 124 6.50 -19.67 7.44
C SER A 124 7.33 -18.53 6.80
N LEU A 125 7.37 -17.35 7.43
CA LEU A 125 8.10 -16.21 6.91
C LEU A 125 9.62 -16.42 7.02
N GLU A 126 10.31 -16.47 5.89
CA GLU A 126 11.77 -16.55 5.85
C GLU A 126 12.41 -15.31 6.48
N GLN A 127 13.46 -15.54 7.26
CA GLN A 127 14.27 -14.49 7.92
C GLN A 127 13.44 -13.52 8.79
N LYS A 128 12.36 -13.98 9.38
CA LYS A 128 11.46 -13.17 10.21
C LYS A 128 12.22 -12.33 11.24
N GLU A 129 13.08 -12.95 12.03
CA GLU A 129 13.83 -12.27 13.09
C GLU A 129 14.77 -11.19 12.53
N ARG A 130 15.34 -11.42 11.36
CA ARG A 130 16.18 -10.43 10.68
C ARG A 130 15.37 -9.22 10.21
N ILE A 131 14.20 -9.47 9.63
CA ILE A 131 13.28 -8.40 9.17
C ILE A 131 12.83 -7.56 10.36
N GLU A 132 12.40 -8.20 11.46
CA GLU A 132 12.02 -7.52 12.69
C GLU A 132 13.18 -6.73 13.31
N GLY A 133 14.40 -7.28 13.30
CA GLY A 133 15.62 -6.62 13.77
C GLY A 133 15.91 -5.33 12.99
N ILE A 134 15.91 -5.40 11.66
CA ILE A 134 16.13 -4.23 10.78
C ILE A 134 15.06 -3.17 11.02
N ALA A 135 13.79 -3.56 11.14
CA ALA A 135 12.71 -2.62 11.39
C ALA A 135 12.88 -1.86 12.72
N LYS A 136 13.31 -2.56 13.80
CA LYS A 136 13.60 -1.95 15.09
C LYS A 136 14.80 -1.00 15.03
N GLU A 137 15.87 -1.40 14.36
CA GLU A 137 17.05 -0.55 14.18
C GLU A 137 16.72 0.74 13.43
N LEU A 138 15.94 0.66 12.35
CA LEU A 138 15.47 1.83 11.59
C LEU A 138 14.61 2.76 12.46
N PHE A 139 13.73 2.20 13.29
CA PHE A 139 12.91 2.99 14.20
C PHE A 139 13.78 3.76 15.22
N HIS A 140 14.74 3.10 15.86
CA HIS A 140 15.65 3.75 16.82
C HIS A 140 16.55 4.82 16.18
N LEU A 141 16.97 4.60 14.93
CA LEU A 141 17.72 5.63 14.19
C LEU A 141 16.84 6.87 13.94
N CYS A 142 15.58 6.67 13.60
CA CYS A 142 14.64 7.78 13.40
C CYS A 142 14.43 8.58 14.70
N GLU A 143 14.23 7.91 15.84
CA GLU A 143 14.09 8.57 17.15
C GLU A 143 15.34 9.37 17.54
N SER A 144 16.52 8.87 17.23
CA SER A 144 17.79 9.56 17.54
C SER A 144 18.07 10.77 16.63
N CYS A 145 17.55 10.77 15.41
CA CYS A 145 17.74 11.84 14.44
C CYS A 145 16.69 12.96 14.54
N CYS A 146 15.53 12.70 15.14
CA CYS A 146 14.45 13.66 15.33
C CYS A 146 14.05 13.73 16.81
N PRO A 147 14.88 14.36 17.68
CA PRO A 147 14.48 14.61 19.06
C PRO A 147 13.24 15.51 19.06
N GLN A 148 12.23 15.13 19.87
CA GLN A 148 10.96 15.86 20.05
C GLN A 148 11.17 17.27 20.60
#